data_b2cfd1feda7dada7c4551cfe3325c8de
#
_entry.id   b2cfd1feda7dada7c4551cfe3325c8de
#
_cell.length_a   1.000
_cell.length_b   1.000
_cell.length_c   1.000
_cell.angle_alpha   90.00
_cell.angle_beta   90.00
_cell.angle_gamma   90.00
#
_symmetry.space_group_name_H-M   'P 1'
#
loop_
_entity.id
_entity.type
_entity.pdbx_description
1 polymer ?
#
loop_
_entity_poly.entity_id
_entity_poly.type
_entity_poly.pdbx_seq_one_letter_code
_entity_poly.pdbx_strand_id
1 'polypeptide(L)'
;MARRYFTEEEKEIIAKYYPIKTPAEVAAMLGRSVDVIRGYACSNNISNNRYWTKADEEYLSEKYGVMSIEGIAKKLGKSTIAVKDKLKRINAGTFLENADGLCISEVGRLVGKHRTTITKIWIKKDGLKFYSKSKYIIIKEKDLADFMKNNPDRWDATECEAWFFERFDWFRKKRIADRDKMCRRRWGQH
;
A
#
# COMPACT_ATOMS: atom_id res chain seq x y z
N MET A 1 44.30 -4.05 -30.72
CA MET A 1 42.93 -4.29 -31.19
C MET A 1 42.28 -2.96 -31.57
N ALA A 2 41.86 -2.77 -32.83
CA ALA A 2 41.28 -1.52 -33.30
C ALA A 2 39.96 -1.24 -32.55
N ARG A 3 39.80 -0.02 -32.04
CA ARG A 3 38.55 0.48 -31.48
C ARG A 3 37.49 0.43 -32.57
N ARG A 4 36.57 -0.50 -32.51
CA ARG A 4 35.46 -0.64 -33.46
C ARG A 4 34.42 0.42 -33.12
N TYR A 5 34.33 1.49 -33.88
CA TYR A 5 33.31 2.53 -33.70
C TYR A 5 31.91 1.94 -33.88
N PHE A 6 30.92 2.56 -33.24
CA PHE A 6 29.51 2.21 -33.44
C PHE A 6 29.06 2.71 -34.81
N THR A 7 28.32 1.87 -35.52
CA THR A 7 27.60 2.29 -36.74
C THR A 7 26.38 3.14 -36.37
N GLU A 8 25.82 3.88 -37.30
CA GLU A 8 24.61 4.71 -37.03
C GLU A 8 23.44 3.84 -36.58
N GLU A 9 23.26 2.68 -37.19
CA GLU A 9 22.22 1.71 -36.79
C GLU A 9 22.42 1.21 -35.35
N GLU A 10 23.65 0.90 -34.95
CA GLU A 10 23.97 0.50 -33.56
C GLU A 10 23.68 1.65 -32.57
N LYS A 11 23.94 2.90 -32.95
CA LYS A 11 23.66 4.07 -32.14
C LYS A 11 22.18 4.30 -31.96
N GLU A 12 21.37 4.14 -33.01
CA GLU A 12 19.94 4.22 -32.94
C GLU A 12 19.32 3.11 -32.04
N ILE A 13 19.83 1.88 -32.18
CA ILE A 13 19.43 0.77 -31.32
C ILE A 13 19.74 1.08 -29.86
N ILE A 14 20.93 1.61 -29.55
CA ILE A 14 21.29 1.99 -28.18
C ILE A 14 20.37 3.11 -27.69
N ALA A 15 20.16 4.17 -28.46
CA ALA A 15 19.32 5.29 -28.09
C ALA A 15 17.86 4.84 -27.79
N LYS A 16 17.34 3.92 -28.57
CA LYS A 16 15.97 3.39 -28.46
C LYS A 16 15.81 2.40 -27.31
N TYR A 17 16.75 1.48 -27.15
CA TYR A 17 16.56 0.35 -26.23
C TYR A 17 17.28 0.50 -24.89
N TYR A 18 18.36 1.26 -24.80
CA TYR A 18 19.09 1.43 -23.54
C TYR A 18 18.27 2.07 -22.41
N PRO A 19 17.33 2.99 -22.68
CA PRO A 19 16.43 3.50 -21.64
C PRO A 19 15.45 2.46 -21.10
N ILE A 20 15.11 1.40 -21.88
CA ILE A 20 14.02 0.47 -21.61
C ILE A 20 14.52 -0.90 -21.18
N LYS A 21 15.65 -1.34 -21.75
CA LYS A 21 16.27 -2.66 -21.50
C LYS A 21 17.50 -2.56 -20.60
N THR A 22 17.91 -3.68 -20.06
CA THR A 22 19.19 -3.73 -19.32
C THR A 22 20.38 -3.56 -20.26
N PRO A 23 21.49 -2.97 -19.80
CA PRO A 23 22.70 -2.88 -20.62
C PRO A 23 23.20 -4.22 -21.15
N ALA A 24 22.94 -5.32 -20.43
CA ALA A 24 23.30 -6.67 -20.85
C ALA A 24 22.45 -7.14 -22.04
N GLU A 25 21.15 -6.87 -22.04
CA GLU A 25 20.26 -7.20 -23.16
C GLU A 25 20.63 -6.42 -24.41
N VAL A 26 20.90 -5.11 -24.27
CA VAL A 26 21.33 -4.28 -25.41
C VAL A 26 22.70 -4.75 -25.94
N ALA A 27 23.63 -5.13 -25.07
CA ALA A 27 24.92 -5.68 -25.42
C ALA A 27 24.77 -7.00 -26.20
N ALA A 28 23.88 -7.89 -25.76
CA ALA A 28 23.57 -9.15 -26.45
C ALA A 28 22.97 -8.91 -27.84
N MET A 29 22.08 -7.91 -28.00
CA MET A 29 21.47 -7.56 -29.29
C MET A 29 22.52 -7.07 -30.32
N LEU A 30 23.56 -6.39 -29.86
CA LEU A 30 24.60 -5.79 -30.70
C LEU A 30 25.89 -6.63 -30.81
N GLY A 31 25.94 -7.76 -30.09
CA GLY A 31 27.18 -8.58 -30.02
C GLY A 31 28.37 -7.81 -29.44
N ARG A 32 28.13 -6.87 -28.54
CA ARG A 32 29.11 -6.01 -27.89
C ARG A 32 29.25 -6.32 -26.41
N SER A 33 30.35 -5.92 -25.79
CA SER A 33 30.49 -6.02 -24.35
C SER A 33 29.62 -4.99 -23.63
N VAL A 34 29.12 -5.36 -22.44
CA VAL A 34 28.27 -4.51 -21.60
C VAL A 34 28.96 -3.18 -21.27
N ASP A 35 30.27 -3.22 -21.01
CA ASP A 35 31.03 -2.02 -20.63
C ASP A 35 31.16 -1.04 -21.78
N VAL A 36 31.30 -1.54 -23.02
CA VAL A 36 31.34 -0.71 -24.24
C VAL A 36 29.98 -0.01 -24.43
N ILE A 37 28.86 -0.71 -24.23
CA ILE A 37 27.53 -0.11 -24.30
C ILE A 37 27.29 0.92 -23.18
N ARG A 38 27.73 0.63 -21.96
CA ARG A 38 27.64 1.58 -20.84
C ARG A 38 28.48 2.83 -21.09
N GLY A 39 29.71 2.65 -21.58
CA GLY A 39 30.60 3.76 -21.90
C GLY A 39 30.03 4.67 -22.98
N TYR A 40 29.47 4.10 -24.06
CA TYR A 40 28.80 4.86 -25.11
C TYR A 40 27.56 5.61 -24.58
N ALA A 41 26.70 4.94 -23.84
CA ALA A 41 25.51 5.55 -23.27
C ALA A 41 25.85 6.71 -22.31
N CYS A 42 26.88 6.54 -21.47
CA CYS A 42 27.35 7.58 -20.57
C CYS A 42 27.88 8.80 -21.35
N SER A 43 28.71 8.58 -22.38
CA SER A 43 29.28 9.66 -23.20
C SER A 43 28.26 10.43 -24.03
N ASN A 44 27.11 9.81 -24.34
CA ASN A 44 26.02 10.42 -25.10
C ASN A 44 24.81 10.82 -24.24
N ASN A 45 24.95 10.83 -22.90
CA ASN A 45 23.90 11.16 -21.96
C ASN A 45 22.62 10.32 -22.12
N ILE A 46 22.75 9.09 -22.64
CA ILE A 46 21.65 8.15 -22.75
C ILE A 46 21.46 7.48 -21.38
N SER A 47 20.47 7.92 -20.61
CA SER A 47 20.19 7.35 -19.31
C SER A 47 19.37 6.08 -19.45
N ASN A 48 19.79 5.01 -18.79
CA ASN A 48 18.94 3.88 -18.53
C ASN A 48 17.86 4.37 -17.54
N ASN A 49 16.59 3.99 -17.72
CA ASN A 49 15.42 4.44 -16.94
C ASN A 49 15.54 4.17 -15.41
N ARG A 50 16.74 4.43 -14.87
CA ARG A 50 17.09 4.29 -13.45
C ARG A 50 16.70 5.51 -12.64
N TYR A 51 16.60 6.68 -13.30
CA TYR A 51 16.22 7.91 -12.63
C TYR A 51 14.71 7.98 -12.47
N TRP A 52 14.28 8.45 -11.31
CA TRP A 52 12.90 8.74 -11.03
C TRP A 52 12.54 10.11 -11.57
N THR A 53 11.57 10.18 -12.45
CA THR A 53 11.02 11.46 -12.91
C THR A 53 10.02 11.98 -11.87
N LYS A 54 9.70 13.28 -11.92
CA LYS A 54 8.63 13.84 -11.08
C LYS A 54 7.30 13.13 -11.31
N ALA A 55 6.95 12.82 -12.56
CA ALA A 55 5.75 12.06 -12.90
C ALA A 55 5.75 10.64 -12.29
N ASP A 56 6.91 9.95 -12.26
CA ASP A 56 7.03 8.65 -11.58
C ASP A 56 6.79 8.78 -10.07
N GLU A 57 7.29 9.85 -9.45
CA GLU A 57 7.14 10.11 -8.03
C GLU A 57 5.70 10.47 -7.67
N GLU A 58 5.05 11.28 -8.46
CA GLU A 58 3.63 11.63 -8.31
C GLU A 58 2.75 10.38 -8.47
N TYR A 59 2.98 9.59 -9.52
CA TYR A 59 2.28 8.33 -9.73
C TYR A 59 2.49 7.35 -8.56
N LEU A 60 3.74 7.24 -8.07
CA LEU A 60 4.07 6.41 -6.93
C LEU A 60 3.31 6.85 -5.67
N SER A 61 3.30 8.15 -5.38
CA SER A 61 2.62 8.71 -4.21
C SER A 61 1.09 8.53 -4.29
N GLU A 62 0.50 8.72 -5.47
CA GLU A 62 -0.94 8.56 -5.69
C GLU A 62 -1.39 7.09 -5.59
N LYS A 63 -0.58 6.17 -6.11
CA LYS A 63 -0.97 4.75 -6.20
C LYS A 63 -0.45 3.89 -5.05
N TYR A 64 0.48 4.39 -4.24
CA TYR A 64 0.94 3.67 -3.06
C TYR A 64 -0.17 3.64 -2.00
N GLY A 65 -0.45 2.45 -1.48
CA GLY A 65 -1.64 2.21 -0.65
C GLY A 65 -2.88 1.83 -1.49
N VAL A 66 -2.95 2.13 -2.80
CA VAL A 66 -4.04 1.77 -3.72
C VAL A 66 -3.70 0.55 -4.58
N MET A 67 -2.47 0.42 -5.05
CA MET A 67 -1.98 -0.72 -5.85
C MET A 67 -0.89 -1.49 -5.12
N SER A 68 -0.68 -2.76 -5.49
CA SER A 68 0.46 -3.52 -5.01
C SER A 68 1.77 -2.94 -5.54
N ILE A 69 2.87 -3.14 -4.79
CA ILE A 69 4.20 -2.69 -5.21
C ILE A 69 4.59 -3.31 -6.56
N GLU A 70 4.23 -4.57 -6.81
CA GLU A 70 4.46 -5.25 -8.07
C GLU A 70 3.69 -4.60 -9.23
N GLY A 71 2.44 -4.19 -8.98
CA GLY A 71 1.61 -3.46 -9.95
C GLY A 71 2.20 -2.11 -10.32
N ILE A 72 2.63 -1.34 -9.30
CA ILE A 72 3.31 -0.05 -9.49
C ILE A 72 4.62 -0.24 -10.25
N ALA A 73 5.44 -1.21 -9.85
CA ALA A 73 6.72 -1.52 -10.47
C ALA A 73 6.55 -1.85 -11.97
N LYS A 74 5.59 -2.72 -12.29
CA LYS A 74 5.24 -3.09 -13.68
C LYS A 74 4.80 -1.86 -14.49
N LYS A 75 3.97 -0.99 -13.91
CA LYS A 75 3.47 0.20 -14.61
C LYS A 75 4.56 1.24 -14.88
N LEU A 76 5.48 1.41 -13.94
CA LEU A 76 6.61 2.36 -14.05
C LEU A 76 7.82 1.76 -14.78
N GLY A 77 7.79 0.49 -15.18
CA GLY A 77 8.95 -0.20 -15.76
C GLY A 77 10.16 -0.28 -14.81
N LYS A 78 9.91 -0.29 -13.50
CA LYS A 78 10.93 -0.34 -12.44
C LYS A 78 10.94 -1.71 -11.77
N SER A 79 12.03 -2.05 -11.08
CA SER A 79 12.04 -3.24 -10.23
C SER A 79 11.26 -2.97 -8.92
N THR A 80 10.70 -4.01 -8.31
CA THR A 80 10.04 -3.90 -7.01
C THR A 80 10.97 -3.39 -5.91
N ILE A 81 12.26 -3.71 -6.01
CA ILE A 81 13.30 -3.22 -5.09
C ILE A 81 13.46 -1.71 -5.25
N ALA A 82 13.57 -1.22 -6.48
CA ALA A 82 13.70 0.22 -6.75
C ALA A 82 12.48 1.01 -6.25
N VAL A 83 11.26 0.45 -6.39
CA VAL A 83 10.04 1.05 -5.85
C VAL A 83 10.08 1.11 -4.32
N LYS A 84 10.47 0.03 -3.64
CA LYS A 84 10.61 0.00 -2.18
C LYS A 84 11.64 0.99 -1.66
N ASP A 85 12.78 1.08 -2.33
CA ASP A 85 13.85 2.03 -1.93
C ASP A 85 13.43 3.48 -2.17
N LYS A 86 12.69 3.75 -3.25
CA LYS A 86 12.14 5.08 -3.49
C LYS A 86 11.13 5.48 -2.43
N LEU A 87 10.20 4.58 -2.07
CA LEU A 87 9.23 4.79 -1.00
C LEU A 87 9.89 5.12 0.34
N LYS A 88 10.99 4.44 0.69
CA LYS A 88 11.78 4.77 1.88
C LYS A 88 12.39 6.17 1.81
N ARG A 89 12.94 6.56 0.65
CA ARG A 89 13.57 7.88 0.46
C ARG A 89 12.59 9.05 0.56
N ILE A 90 11.35 8.85 0.08
CA ILE A 90 10.30 9.88 0.17
C ILE A 90 9.51 9.82 1.47
N ASN A 91 9.90 8.98 2.43
CA ASN A 91 9.21 8.76 3.70
C ASN A 91 7.71 8.52 3.53
N ALA A 92 7.34 7.72 2.53
CA ALA A 92 5.94 7.46 2.16
C ALA A 92 5.13 6.70 3.22
N GLY A 93 5.72 6.41 4.38
CA GLY A 93 5.10 5.60 5.42
C GLY A 93 4.96 4.13 5.04
N THR A 94 4.14 3.41 5.76
CA THR A 94 3.83 2.00 5.44
C THR A 94 2.69 1.92 4.42
N PHE A 95 2.58 0.76 3.75
CA PHE A 95 1.46 0.49 2.84
C PHE A 95 0.09 0.65 3.54
N LEU A 96 0.01 0.31 4.82
CA LEU A 96 -1.22 0.40 5.61
C LEU A 96 -1.59 1.86 5.93
N GLU A 97 -0.60 2.71 6.24
CA GLU A 97 -0.83 4.15 6.48
C GLU A 97 -1.37 4.87 5.23
N ASN A 98 -1.05 4.35 4.04
CA ASN A 98 -1.53 4.88 2.76
C ASN A 98 -2.73 4.11 2.19
N ALA A 99 -3.30 3.16 2.95
CA ALA A 99 -4.51 2.46 2.53
C ALA A 99 -5.77 3.30 2.84
N ASP A 100 -6.74 3.28 1.93
CA ASP A 100 -8.05 3.90 2.16
C ASP A 100 -8.90 3.01 3.06
N GLY A 101 -8.59 3.02 4.36
CA GLY A 101 -9.29 2.25 5.38
C GLY A 101 -8.36 1.64 6.43
N LEU A 102 -8.95 0.88 7.32
CA LEU A 102 -8.33 0.29 8.51
C LEU A 102 -7.98 -1.17 8.27
N CYS A 103 -6.80 -1.61 8.67
CA CYS A 103 -6.49 -3.04 8.69
C CYS A 103 -7.16 -3.74 9.88
N ILE A 104 -7.26 -5.07 9.82
CA ILE A 104 -7.91 -5.86 10.88
C ILE A 104 -7.31 -5.62 12.27
N SER A 105 -6.00 -5.40 12.36
CA SER A 105 -5.34 -5.13 13.65
C SER A 105 -5.74 -3.77 14.23
N GLU A 106 -5.88 -2.77 13.38
CA GLU A 106 -6.35 -1.43 13.77
C GLU A 106 -7.81 -1.47 14.17
N VAL A 107 -8.66 -2.13 13.38
CA VAL A 107 -10.07 -2.33 13.77
C VAL A 107 -10.15 -3.05 15.12
N GLY A 108 -9.36 -4.11 15.31
CA GLY A 108 -9.32 -4.84 16.59
C GLY A 108 -9.00 -3.95 17.78
N ARG A 109 -7.98 -3.08 17.65
CA ARG A 109 -7.62 -2.11 18.66
C ARG A 109 -8.73 -1.09 18.92
N LEU A 110 -9.31 -0.54 17.84
CA LEU A 110 -10.36 0.49 17.93
C LEU A 110 -11.63 -0.01 18.62
N VAL A 111 -12.00 -1.27 18.40
CA VAL A 111 -13.25 -1.85 18.93
C VAL A 111 -13.06 -2.80 20.13
N GLY A 112 -11.84 -2.92 20.64
CA GLY A 112 -11.53 -3.81 21.76
C GLY A 112 -11.76 -5.30 21.46
N LYS A 113 -11.64 -5.73 20.19
CA LYS A 113 -11.90 -7.13 19.80
C LYS A 113 -10.68 -7.78 19.16
N HIS A 114 -10.51 -9.07 19.45
CA HIS A 114 -9.45 -9.83 18.84
C HIS A 114 -9.69 -10.00 17.32
N ARG A 115 -8.60 -9.99 16.53
CA ARG A 115 -8.63 -10.14 15.06
C ARG A 115 -9.47 -11.34 14.58
N THR A 116 -9.48 -12.42 15.35
CA THR A 116 -10.24 -13.63 15.02
C THR A 116 -11.74 -13.40 15.07
N THR A 117 -12.21 -12.59 16.03
CA THR A 117 -13.62 -12.19 16.14
C THR A 117 -14.04 -11.40 14.91
N ILE A 118 -13.21 -10.43 14.49
CA ILE A 118 -13.49 -9.61 13.31
C ILE A 118 -13.51 -10.48 12.05
N THR A 119 -12.53 -11.36 11.85
CA THR A 119 -12.45 -12.16 10.63
C THR A 119 -13.46 -13.29 10.57
N LYS A 120 -13.67 -14.03 11.66
CA LYS A 120 -14.54 -15.23 11.67
C LYS A 120 -16.01 -14.90 11.92
N ILE A 121 -16.27 -13.89 12.75
CA ILE A 121 -17.64 -13.53 13.13
C ILE A 121 -18.11 -12.34 12.29
N TRP A 122 -17.50 -11.17 12.44
CA TRP A 122 -17.99 -9.96 11.79
C TRP A 122 -17.94 -10.02 10.27
N ILE A 123 -16.85 -10.49 9.69
CA ILE A 123 -16.71 -10.59 8.22
C ILE A 123 -17.47 -11.81 7.69
N LYS A 124 -17.14 -13.02 8.18
CA LYS A 124 -17.66 -14.25 7.56
C LYS A 124 -19.10 -14.56 7.93
N LYS A 125 -19.55 -14.24 9.17
CA LYS A 125 -20.88 -14.60 9.66
C LYS A 125 -21.83 -13.42 9.59
N ASP A 126 -21.41 -12.24 10.00
CA ASP A 126 -22.29 -11.08 10.18
C ASP A 126 -22.22 -10.09 8.99
N GLY A 127 -21.38 -10.36 7.98
CA GLY A 127 -21.37 -9.62 6.71
C GLY A 127 -20.69 -8.24 6.75
N LEU A 128 -19.73 -8.00 7.67
CA LEU A 128 -18.94 -6.78 7.63
C LEU A 128 -18.21 -6.67 6.29
N LYS A 129 -18.44 -5.58 5.58
CA LYS A 129 -17.83 -5.33 4.28
C LYS A 129 -16.32 -5.08 4.40
N PHE A 130 -15.57 -5.65 3.50
CA PHE A 130 -14.13 -5.48 3.41
C PHE A 130 -13.68 -5.55 1.95
N TYR A 131 -12.47 -5.09 1.68
CA TYR A 131 -11.80 -5.38 0.42
C TYR A 131 -10.40 -5.94 0.70
N SER A 132 -9.96 -6.84 -0.17
CA SER A 132 -8.63 -7.41 -0.08
C SER A 132 -7.66 -6.59 -0.92
N LYS A 133 -6.53 -6.24 -0.30
CA LYS A 133 -5.48 -5.50 -0.98
C LYS A 133 -4.15 -6.16 -0.72
N SER A 134 -3.58 -6.79 -1.76
CA SER A 134 -2.42 -7.66 -1.58
C SER A 134 -2.76 -8.76 -0.55
N LYS A 135 -1.98 -8.88 0.51
CA LYS A 135 -2.20 -9.84 1.62
C LYS A 135 -3.03 -9.28 2.78
N TYR A 136 -3.48 -8.02 2.68
CA TYR A 136 -4.19 -7.36 3.76
C TYR A 136 -5.70 -7.32 3.48
N ILE A 137 -6.46 -7.48 4.54
CA ILE A 137 -7.90 -7.20 4.56
C ILE A 137 -8.05 -5.78 5.12
N ILE A 138 -8.70 -4.93 4.35
CA ILE A 138 -8.93 -3.52 4.67
C ILE A 138 -10.44 -3.29 4.81
N ILE A 139 -10.82 -2.55 5.83
CA ILE A 139 -12.20 -2.20 6.16
C ILE A 139 -12.31 -0.67 6.10
N LYS A 140 -13.22 -0.15 5.29
CA LYS A 140 -13.45 1.30 5.24
C LYS A 140 -14.11 1.76 6.54
N GLU A 141 -13.74 2.95 7.01
CA GLU A 141 -14.32 3.51 8.24
C GLU A 141 -15.85 3.58 8.20
N LYS A 142 -16.39 3.95 7.04
CA LYS A 142 -17.85 3.98 6.83
C LYS A 142 -18.47 2.60 7.01
N ASP A 143 -17.88 1.56 6.40
CA ASP A 143 -18.41 0.20 6.47
C ASP A 143 -18.33 -0.34 7.91
N LEU A 144 -17.28 0.01 8.67
CA LEU A 144 -17.16 -0.30 10.08
C LEU A 144 -18.24 0.41 10.91
N ALA A 145 -18.44 1.70 10.70
CA ALA A 145 -19.43 2.50 11.42
C ALA A 145 -20.87 2.00 11.15
N ASP A 146 -21.18 1.72 9.88
CA ASP A 146 -22.48 1.18 9.47
C ASP A 146 -22.73 -0.20 10.09
N PHE A 147 -21.71 -1.06 10.07
CA PHE A 147 -21.79 -2.39 10.70
C PHE A 147 -22.04 -2.28 12.21
N MET A 148 -21.29 -1.45 12.92
CA MET A 148 -21.42 -1.29 14.37
C MET A 148 -22.80 -0.71 14.74
N LYS A 149 -23.29 0.26 13.98
CA LYS A 149 -24.63 0.85 14.16
C LYS A 149 -25.73 -0.21 14.02
N ASN A 150 -25.61 -1.08 13.02
CA ASN A 150 -26.63 -2.10 12.72
C ASN A 150 -26.51 -3.36 13.60
N ASN A 151 -25.38 -3.56 14.28
CA ASN A 151 -25.12 -4.73 15.12
C ASN A 151 -24.67 -4.33 16.53
N PRO A 152 -25.52 -3.62 17.31
CA PRO A 152 -25.15 -3.08 18.62
C PRO A 152 -24.79 -4.15 19.66
N ASP A 153 -25.26 -5.38 19.49
CA ASP A 153 -25.00 -6.49 20.44
C ASP A 153 -23.65 -7.20 20.20
N ARG A 154 -22.94 -6.85 19.12
CA ARG A 154 -21.66 -7.47 18.76
C ARG A 154 -20.45 -6.81 19.42
N TRP A 155 -20.62 -5.65 20.03
CA TRP A 155 -19.54 -4.85 20.59
C TRP A 155 -20.00 -4.10 21.84
N ASP A 156 -19.05 -3.70 22.67
CA ASP A 156 -19.27 -2.91 23.87
C ASP A 156 -18.59 -1.55 23.73
N ALA A 157 -19.33 -0.46 23.92
CA ALA A 157 -18.80 0.88 23.75
C ALA A 157 -17.78 1.28 24.83
N THR A 158 -17.73 0.57 25.95
CA THR A 158 -16.75 0.79 27.00
C THR A 158 -15.37 0.21 26.67
N GLU A 159 -15.33 -0.77 25.75
CA GLU A 159 -14.10 -1.39 25.25
C GLU A 159 -13.52 -0.67 24.02
N CYS A 160 -14.31 0.22 23.38
CA CYS A 160 -13.91 0.92 22.18
C CYS A 160 -13.05 2.17 22.47
N GLU A 161 -12.17 2.49 21.54
CA GLU A 161 -11.41 3.76 21.53
C GLU A 161 -12.36 4.93 21.25
N ALA A 162 -12.77 5.63 22.32
CA ALA A 162 -13.80 6.65 22.25
C ALA A 162 -13.48 7.78 21.27
N TRP A 163 -12.22 8.25 21.25
CA TRP A 163 -11.76 9.35 20.38
C TRP A 163 -12.08 9.11 18.90
N PHE A 164 -12.10 7.86 18.45
CA PHE A 164 -12.40 7.52 17.06
C PHE A 164 -13.90 7.57 16.74
N PHE A 165 -14.75 7.16 17.69
CA PHE A 165 -16.18 6.98 17.48
C PHE A 165 -17.05 8.12 18.06
N GLU A 166 -16.52 9.00 18.89
CA GLU A 166 -17.30 10.09 19.55
C GLU A 166 -17.99 11.06 18.58
N ARG A 167 -17.55 11.12 17.34
CA ARG A 167 -18.20 11.88 16.27
C ARG A 167 -19.59 11.34 15.90
N PHE A 168 -19.93 10.12 16.31
CA PHE A 168 -21.21 9.47 16.02
C PHE A 168 -22.15 9.52 17.21
N ASP A 169 -23.35 10.13 17.05
CA ASP A 169 -24.37 10.22 18.10
C ASP A 169 -24.84 8.85 18.60
N TRP A 170 -24.98 7.86 17.71
CA TRP A 170 -25.37 6.50 18.07
C TRP A 170 -24.34 5.83 18.99
N PHE A 171 -23.06 6.14 18.82
CA PHE A 171 -22.00 5.61 19.68
C PHE A 171 -22.07 6.23 21.08
N ARG A 172 -22.25 7.56 21.18
CA ARG A 172 -22.37 8.27 22.47
C ARG A 172 -23.55 7.73 23.28
N LYS A 173 -24.72 7.54 22.64
CA LYS A 173 -25.91 6.96 23.29
C LYS A 173 -25.65 5.55 23.80
N LYS A 174 -25.06 4.69 22.97
CA LYS A 174 -24.72 3.32 23.37
C LYS A 174 -23.69 3.28 24.50
N ARG A 175 -22.69 4.15 24.48
CA ARG A 175 -21.66 4.21 25.54
C ARG A 175 -22.25 4.54 26.90
N ILE A 176 -23.25 5.43 26.97
CA ILE A 176 -23.98 5.71 28.20
C ILE A 176 -24.72 4.45 28.67
N ALA A 177 -25.48 3.80 27.77
CA ALA A 177 -26.26 2.62 28.11
C ALA A 177 -25.37 1.44 28.56
N ASP A 178 -24.22 1.22 27.94
CA ASP A 178 -23.29 0.14 28.30
C ASP A 178 -22.60 0.43 29.64
N ARG A 179 -22.26 1.68 29.94
CA ARG A 179 -21.76 2.09 31.27
C ARG A 179 -22.80 1.86 32.37
N ASP A 180 -24.04 2.21 32.11
CA ASP A 180 -25.14 1.98 33.08
C ASP A 180 -25.36 0.49 33.34
N LYS A 181 -25.27 -0.35 32.31
CA LYS A 181 -25.33 -1.81 32.47
C LYS A 181 -24.15 -2.33 33.30
N MET A 182 -22.95 -1.82 33.07
CA MET A 182 -21.76 -2.20 33.82
C MET A 182 -21.88 -1.78 35.30
N CYS A 183 -22.34 -0.57 35.58
CA CYS A 183 -22.56 -0.08 36.93
C CYS A 183 -23.64 -0.95 37.68
N ARG A 184 -24.76 -1.27 37.04
CA ARG A 184 -25.77 -2.15 37.62
C ARG A 184 -25.27 -3.56 37.94
N ARG A 185 -24.42 -4.14 37.04
CA ARG A 185 -23.78 -5.44 37.30
C ARG A 185 -22.82 -5.40 38.48
N ARG A 186 -22.13 -4.30 38.70
CA ARG A 186 -21.09 -4.12 39.73
C ARG A 186 -21.68 -3.79 41.11
N TRP A 187 -22.82 -3.08 41.14
CA TRP A 187 -23.40 -2.54 42.36
C TRP A 187 -24.82 -3.09 42.66
N GLY A 188 -25.43 -3.83 41.75
CA GLY A 188 -26.77 -4.36 41.87
C GLY A 188 -26.87 -5.76 42.49
N GLN A 189 -25.84 -6.26 43.16
CA GLN A 189 -25.83 -7.52 43.91
C GLN A 189 -25.92 -7.27 45.42
N HIS A 190 -26.71 -6.28 45.84
CA HIS A 190 -27.11 -6.11 47.23
C HIS A 190 -28.62 -6.03 47.34
#